data_d3807e5353d8835dc829a5ad9f5c4d7e
#
_entry.id   d3807e5353d8835dc829a5ad9f5c4d7e
#
_cell.length_a   1.000
_cell.length_b   1.000
_cell.length_c   1.000
_cell.angle_alpha   90.00
_cell.angle_beta   90.00
_cell.angle_gamma   90.00
#
_symmetry.space_group_name_H-M   'P 1'
#
loop_
_entity.id
_entity.type
_entity.pdbx_description
1 polymer ?
#
loop_
_entity_poly.entity_id
_entity_poly.type
_entity_poly.pdbx_seq_one_letter_code
_entity_poly.pdbx_strand_id
1 'polypeptide(L)'
;MDLSAFKDPALAKGLIHSIDSWAPEQATLMEVCGTHTVAIARNGLRDLMPNDTKLVSGPGCPVCVTSNEDIDTVIALARIPNVTIATF
;
A
#
# COMPACT_ATOMS: atom_id res chain seq x y z
N MET A 1 4.75 13.72 20.46
CA MET A 1 4.16 12.46 19.90
C MET A 1 5.23 11.38 19.93
N ASP A 2 4.93 10.25 20.52
CA ASP A 2 5.84 9.10 20.49
C ASP A 2 5.61 8.29 19.22
N LEU A 3 6.63 8.20 18.38
CA LEU A 3 6.60 7.45 17.11
C LEU A 3 7.31 6.09 17.21
N SER A 4 7.72 5.68 18.40
CA SER A 4 8.47 4.43 18.60
C SER A 4 7.70 3.20 18.13
N ALA A 5 6.37 3.18 18.25
CA ALA A 5 5.51 2.09 17.81
C ALA A 5 5.62 1.82 16.29
N PHE A 6 5.92 2.84 15.48
CA PHE A 6 6.10 2.68 14.03
C PHE A 6 7.43 2.01 13.64
N LYS A 7 8.31 1.79 14.61
CA LYS A 7 9.62 1.14 14.44
C LYS A 7 9.81 -0.06 15.35
N ASP A 8 8.74 -0.53 15.98
CA ASP A 8 8.79 -1.65 16.92
C ASP A 8 8.82 -3.00 16.17
N PRO A 9 9.94 -3.76 16.24
CA PRO A 9 10.05 -5.05 15.58
C PRO A 9 9.08 -6.12 16.14
N ALA A 10 8.77 -6.06 17.43
CA ALA A 10 7.85 -7.01 18.05
C ALA A 10 6.42 -6.79 17.55
N LEU A 11 5.98 -5.53 17.45
CA LEU A 11 4.70 -5.18 16.88
C LEU A 11 4.61 -5.59 15.40
N ALA A 12 5.66 -5.34 14.62
CA ALA A 12 5.73 -5.75 13.21
C ALA A 12 5.59 -7.27 13.05
N LYS A 13 6.29 -8.05 13.85
CA LYS A 13 6.17 -9.52 13.84
C LYS A 13 4.76 -9.99 14.18
N GLY A 14 4.13 -9.37 15.17
CA GLY A 14 2.75 -9.68 15.55
C GLY A 14 1.77 -9.39 14.42
N LEU A 15 1.92 -8.29 13.72
CA LEU A 15 1.08 -7.92 12.57
C LEU A 15 1.29 -8.88 11.39
N ILE A 16 2.53 -9.25 11.09
CA ILE A 16 2.85 -10.22 10.03
C ILE A 16 2.23 -11.57 10.34
N HIS A 17 2.32 -12.03 11.59
CA HIS A 17 1.67 -13.27 12.02
C HIS A 17 0.15 -13.21 11.86
N SER A 18 -0.45 -12.08 12.18
CA SER A 18 -1.90 -11.89 11.97
C SER A 18 -2.27 -11.93 10.49
N ILE A 19 -1.46 -11.32 9.62
CA ILE A 19 -1.65 -11.37 8.16
C ILE A 19 -1.58 -12.82 7.67
N ASP A 20 -0.58 -13.58 8.11
CA ASP A 20 -0.41 -14.98 7.74
C ASP A 20 -1.61 -15.85 8.14
N SER A 21 -2.23 -15.54 9.27
CA SER A 21 -3.33 -16.33 9.80
C SER A 21 -4.67 -16.12 9.09
N TRP A 22 -4.91 -14.99 8.45
CA TRP A 22 -6.18 -14.66 7.82
C TRP A 22 -6.10 -14.13 6.39
N ALA A 23 -4.89 -13.99 5.84
CA ALA A 23 -4.71 -13.56 4.46
C ALA A 23 -5.29 -14.60 3.47
N PRO A 24 -5.83 -14.16 2.33
CA PRO A 24 -6.23 -15.06 1.27
C PRO A 24 -5.02 -15.86 0.75
N GLU A 25 -5.28 -17.01 0.11
CA GLU A 25 -4.23 -17.91 -0.39
C GLU A 25 -3.19 -17.23 -1.27
N GLN A 26 -3.60 -16.18 -2.00
CA GLN A 26 -2.68 -15.36 -2.80
C GLN A 26 -3.12 -13.89 -2.76
N ALA A 27 -2.17 -13.00 -2.48
CA ALA A 27 -2.41 -11.57 -2.51
C ALA A 27 -1.23 -10.84 -3.14
N THR A 28 -1.52 -9.89 -4.01
CA THR A 28 -0.52 -8.94 -4.52
C THR A 28 -0.94 -7.54 -4.10
N LEU A 29 -0.08 -6.88 -3.34
CA LEU A 29 -0.30 -5.53 -2.83
C LEU A 29 0.68 -4.59 -3.50
N MET A 30 0.18 -3.50 -4.05
CA MET A 30 0.99 -2.46 -4.68
C MET A 30 1.00 -1.22 -3.80
N GLU A 31 2.17 -0.77 -3.40
CA GLU A 31 2.31 0.56 -2.81
C GLU A 31 2.47 1.61 -3.91
N VAL A 32 1.98 2.81 -3.66
CA VAL A 32 1.91 3.87 -4.69
C VAL A 32 2.79 5.09 -4.38
N CYS A 33 3.62 5.01 -3.35
CA CYS A 33 4.46 6.13 -2.93
C CYS A 33 5.91 5.68 -2.73
N GLY A 34 6.88 6.41 -3.29
CA GLY A 34 8.30 6.09 -3.14
C GLY A 34 8.78 6.05 -1.70
N THR A 35 8.18 6.82 -0.80
CA THR A 35 8.45 6.75 0.64
C THR A 35 8.11 5.36 1.20
N HIS A 36 7.01 4.77 0.78
CA HIS A 36 6.63 3.41 1.16
C HIS A 36 7.59 2.38 0.58
N THR A 37 8.02 2.54 -0.67
CA THR A 37 9.03 1.67 -1.31
C THR A 37 10.31 1.62 -0.46
N VAL A 38 10.81 2.78 -0.06
CA VAL A 38 12.01 2.90 0.78
C VAL A 38 11.80 2.28 2.16
N ALA A 39 10.66 2.53 2.80
CA ALA A 39 10.35 1.97 4.12
C ALA A 39 10.27 0.43 4.08
N ILE A 40 9.62 -0.12 3.06
CA ILE A 40 9.52 -1.56 2.84
C ILE A 40 10.90 -2.19 2.65
N ALA A 41 11.76 -1.57 1.83
CA ALA A 41 13.11 -2.06 1.57
C ALA A 41 14.00 -1.97 2.83
N ARG A 42 13.98 -0.84 3.53
CA ARG A 42 14.79 -0.64 4.75
C ARG A 42 14.46 -1.62 5.86
N ASN A 43 13.21 -2.01 5.98
CA ASN A 43 12.74 -2.90 7.05
C ASN A 43 12.67 -4.37 6.60
N GLY A 44 13.07 -4.68 5.36
CA GLY A 44 13.06 -6.05 4.85
C GLY A 44 11.67 -6.68 4.80
N LEU A 45 10.62 -5.87 4.65
CA LEU A 45 9.23 -6.35 4.76
C LEU A 45 8.86 -7.38 3.68
N ARG A 46 9.48 -7.29 2.50
CA ARG A 46 9.22 -8.26 1.42
C ARG A 46 9.58 -9.68 1.81
N ASP A 47 10.69 -9.84 2.52
CA ASP A 47 11.19 -11.14 2.96
C ASP A 47 10.44 -11.67 4.21
N LEU A 48 9.78 -10.77 4.93
CA LEU A 48 9.01 -11.10 6.12
C LEU A 48 7.55 -11.43 5.83
N MET A 49 7.04 -11.05 4.67
CA MET A 49 5.64 -11.33 4.29
C MET A 49 5.41 -12.83 4.09
N PRO A 50 4.19 -13.33 4.35
CA PRO A 50 3.83 -14.70 4.03
C PRO A 50 4.11 -15.04 2.55
N ASN A 51 4.47 -16.28 2.26
CA ASN A 51 4.92 -16.74 0.92
C ASN A 51 3.92 -16.40 -0.19
N ASP A 52 2.63 -16.36 0.12
CA ASP A 52 1.57 -16.10 -0.83
C ASP A 52 1.18 -14.61 -0.92
N THR A 53 1.86 -13.75 -0.16
CA THR A 53 1.65 -12.30 -0.19
C THR A 53 2.84 -11.60 -0.86
N LYS A 54 2.58 -11.01 -2.02
CA LYS A 54 3.58 -10.31 -2.81
C LYS A 54 3.42 -8.79 -2.67
N LEU A 55 4.51 -8.11 -2.37
CA LEU A 55 4.58 -6.65 -2.39
C LEU A 55 5.22 -6.18 -3.69
N VAL A 56 4.57 -5.28 -4.40
CA VAL A 56 5.08 -4.68 -5.64
C VAL A 56 5.09 -3.16 -5.53
N SER A 57 6.07 -2.55 -6.18
CA SER A 57 6.16 -1.09 -6.24
C SER A 57 5.32 -0.56 -7.40
N GLY A 58 4.54 0.48 -7.11
CA GLY A 58 3.71 1.15 -8.10
C GLY A 58 4.42 2.28 -8.84
N PRO A 59 3.66 3.17 -9.49
CA PRO A 59 4.19 4.21 -10.37
C PRO A 59 4.90 5.35 -9.65
N GLY A 60 4.84 5.42 -8.34
CA GLY A 60 5.38 6.51 -7.53
C GLY A 60 4.30 7.36 -6.87
N CYS A 61 4.66 8.60 -6.50
CA CYS A 61 3.75 9.51 -5.80
C CYS A 61 2.55 9.90 -6.71
N PRO A 62 1.29 9.61 -6.30
CA PRO A 62 0.13 9.96 -7.11
C PRO A 62 0.01 11.47 -7.38
N VAL A 63 0.41 12.30 -6.42
CA VAL A 63 0.42 13.76 -6.58
C VAL A 63 1.38 14.20 -7.68
N CYS A 64 2.52 13.51 -7.82
CA CYS A 64 3.56 13.87 -8.79
C CYS A 64 3.29 13.33 -10.19
N VAL A 65 2.62 12.18 -10.31
CA VAL A 65 2.44 11.46 -11.58
C VAL A 65 1.05 11.64 -12.19
N THR A 66 0.07 12.13 -11.42
CA THR A 66 -1.30 12.33 -11.91
C THR A 66 -1.41 13.62 -12.69
N SER A 67 -1.79 13.54 -13.95
CA SER A 67 -2.01 14.71 -14.81
C SER A 67 -3.35 15.39 -14.53
N ASN A 68 -3.52 16.62 -15.01
CA ASN A 68 -4.82 17.30 -14.94
C ASN A 68 -5.90 16.56 -15.73
N GLU A 69 -5.52 15.94 -16.85
CA GLU A 69 -6.44 15.11 -17.65
C GLU A 69 -6.95 13.91 -16.88
N ASP A 70 -6.07 13.25 -16.10
CA ASP A 70 -6.46 12.14 -15.23
C ASP A 70 -7.42 12.58 -14.14
N ILE A 71 -7.19 13.76 -13.55
CA ILE A 71 -8.08 14.33 -12.53
C ILE A 71 -9.47 14.62 -13.14
N ASP A 72 -9.51 15.21 -14.32
CA ASP A 72 -10.78 15.47 -15.01
C ASP A 72 -11.52 14.17 -15.34
N THR A 73 -10.80 13.15 -15.73
CA THR A 73 -11.33 11.80 -15.98
C THR A 73 -11.93 11.20 -14.71
N VAL A 74 -11.22 11.28 -13.59
CA VAL A 74 -11.70 10.78 -12.29
C VAL A 74 -12.97 11.53 -11.85
N ILE A 75 -13.02 12.84 -12.02
CA ILE A 75 -14.21 13.63 -11.72
C ILE A 75 -15.41 13.19 -12.59
N ALA A 76 -15.17 12.95 -13.87
CA ALA A 76 -16.21 12.45 -14.77
C ALA A 76 -16.72 11.06 -14.37
N LEU A 77 -15.81 10.15 -14.00
CA LEU A 77 -16.15 8.82 -13.53
C LEU A 77 -16.94 8.85 -12.22
N ALA A 78 -16.60 9.76 -11.32
CA ALA A 78 -17.30 9.91 -10.04
C ALA A 78 -18.78 10.32 -10.18
N ARG A 79 -19.16 10.85 -11.34
CA ARG A 79 -20.56 11.20 -11.65
C ARG A 79 -21.38 10.04 -12.17
N ILE A 80 -20.75 8.94 -12.52
CA ILE A 80 -21.42 7.75 -13.03
C ILE A 80 -22.04 6.98 -11.86
N PRO A 81 -23.34 6.62 -11.91
CA PRO A 81 -23.97 5.80 -10.88
C PRO A 81 -23.21 4.47 -10.68
N ASN A 82 -23.09 4.03 -9.43
CA ASN A 82 -22.42 2.78 -9.04
C ASN A 82 -20.90 2.76 -9.26
N VAL A 83 -20.27 3.91 -9.48
CA VAL A 83 -18.82 4.05 -9.47
C VAL A 83 -18.39 4.66 -8.15
N THR A 84 -17.43 4.03 -7.49
CA THR A 84 -16.82 4.53 -6.26
C THR A 84 -15.36 4.90 -6.54
N ILE A 85 -14.97 6.11 -6.19
CA ILE A 85 -13.58 6.56 -6.30
C ILE A 85 -12.93 6.44 -4.93
N ALA A 86 -11.80 5.72 -4.88
CA ALA A 86 -10.95 5.63 -3.70
C ALA A 86 -9.72 6.51 -3.89
N THR A 87 -9.50 7.43 -2.95
CA THR A 87 -8.38 8.36 -2.98
C THR A 87 -8.01 8.80 -1.56
N PHE A 88 -6.97 9.58 -1.42
CA PHE A 88 -6.58 10.22 -0.16
C PHE A 88 -6.79 11.72 -0.24
#